data_47bb680623ef065170713c11762073bb
#
_entry.id   47bb680623ef065170713c11762073bb
#
_cell.length_a   1.000
_cell.length_b   1.000
_cell.length_c   1.000
_cell.angle_alpha   90.00
_cell.angle_beta   90.00
_cell.angle_gamma   90.00
#
_symmetry.space_group_name_H-M   'P 1'
#
loop_
_entity.id
_entity.type
_entity.pdbx_description
1 polymer ?
#
loop_
_entity_poly.entity_id
_entity_poly.type
_entity_poly.pdbx_seq_one_letter_code
_entity_poly.pdbx_strand_id
1 'polypeptide(L)'
;MSLICWFLFVLTINEDFLDNGHGIVAPNGFSISMYGFYIRFAMIYIGLSVYNAKLKRNSSFFKSLSPIFVLSILISAYMFLSAHNRLFMLTVCVPLLFAFIIIKKWTISLGQLIFMLFVAAVFMTFFKMYDLQTLGNEISLNVEDVSSLNRLKSYSPFTSELAASIFSHTVLFDMWYNGTFLYGQTIIMGLLKVFPGVVPMLFAVLNLDYMYTQSASFATQQIGAGYGIGSTAQADLLISVGLIMSVIGFGLLGKFCKKCNQIFVLERVSPILYVVSFSLATQIMFLPRAVFSDVISIIVFNYLVTKYYLRL
;
A
#
# COMPACT_ATOMS: atom_id res chain seq x y z
N MET A 1 -8.59 -18.59 5.91
CA MET A 1 -8.74 -17.20 6.41
C MET A 1 -8.70 -16.15 5.29
N SER A 2 -7.68 -16.12 4.42
CA SER A 2 -7.61 -15.13 3.33
C SER A 2 -8.87 -15.10 2.47
N LEU A 3 -9.34 -16.24 1.98
CA LEU A 3 -10.55 -16.34 1.16
C LEU A 3 -11.84 -15.95 1.89
N ILE A 4 -11.94 -16.20 3.18
CA ILE A 4 -13.09 -15.78 3.99
C ILE A 4 -13.13 -14.25 4.07
N CYS A 5 -12.01 -13.62 4.36
CA CYS A 5 -11.92 -12.16 4.41
C CYS A 5 -12.20 -11.53 3.04
N TRP A 6 -11.71 -12.17 1.95
CA TRP A 6 -12.01 -11.74 0.60
C TRP A 6 -13.50 -11.82 0.27
N PHE A 7 -14.14 -12.93 0.63
CA PHE A 7 -15.57 -13.12 0.39
C PHE A 7 -16.41 -12.09 1.15
N LEU A 8 -16.07 -11.85 2.43
CA LEU A 8 -16.73 -10.81 3.22
C LEU A 8 -16.51 -9.42 2.64
N PHE A 9 -15.30 -9.13 2.13
CA PHE A 9 -15.04 -7.88 1.43
C PHE A 9 -15.94 -7.72 0.20
N VAL A 10 -16.02 -8.72 -0.68
CA VAL A 10 -16.83 -8.66 -1.92
C VAL A 10 -18.31 -8.50 -1.59
N LEU A 11 -18.81 -9.18 -0.53
CA LEU A 11 -20.22 -9.07 -0.13
C LEU A 11 -20.60 -7.71 0.48
N THR A 12 -19.63 -6.98 1.02
CA THR A 12 -19.90 -5.76 1.79
C THR A 12 -19.40 -4.48 1.11
N ILE A 13 -18.79 -4.61 -0.07
CA ILE A 13 -18.33 -3.45 -0.83
C ILE A 13 -19.53 -2.68 -1.41
N ASN A 14 -19.48 -1.35 -1.33
CA ASN A 14 -20.53 -0.51 -1.88
C ASN A 14 -20.45 -0.50 -3.41
N GLU A 15 -21.59 -0.67 -4.08
CA GLU A 15 -21.70 -0.52 -5.55
C GLU A 15 -21.26 0.88 -5.97
N ASP A 16 -21.69 1.93 -5.25
CA ASP A 16 -21.29 3.32 -5.50
C ASP A 16 -19.76 3.52 -5.51
N PHE A 17 -19.02 2.76 -4.69
CA PHE A 17 -17.55 2.82 -4.71
C PHE A 17 -16.96 2.22 -5.97
N LEU A 18 -17.58 1.17 -6.51
CA LEU A 18 -17.14 0.54 -7.75
C LEU A 18 -17.45 1.40 -8.99
N ASP A 19 -18.59 2.08 -8.97
CA ASP A 19 -19.09 2.86 -10.11
C ASP A 19 -18.46 4.26 -10.16
N ASN A 20 -18.34 4.94 -9.03
CA ASN A 20 -17.88 6.34 -8.96
C ASN A 20 -16.39 6.49 -8.65
N GLY A 21 -15.71 5.40 -8.33
CA GLY A 21 -14.27 5.41 -8.10
C GLY A 21 -13.81 6.01 -6.77
N HIS A 22 -12.52 5.92 -6.57
CA HIS A 22 -11.86 6.37 -5.35
C HIS A 22 -11.66 7.89 -5.37
N GLY A 23 -12.35 8.59 -4.55
CA GLY A 23 -12.28 10.06 -4.41
C GLY A 23 -13.65 10.71 -4.24
N ILE A 24 -14.71 10.07 -4.72
CA ILE A 24 -16.09 10.56 -4.61
C ILE A 24 -16.82 9.85 -3.47
N VAL A 25 -16.66 8.53 -3.36
CA VAL A 25 -17.30 7.72 -2.32
C VAL A 25 -16.26 7.01 -1.47
N ALA A 26 -16.33 7.20 -0.15
CA ALA A 26 -15.50 6.44 0.78
C ALA A 26 -16.04 5.01 0.89
N PRO A 27 -15.19 3.98 0.73
CA PRO A 27 -15.64 2.62 0.94
C PRO A 27 -16.05 2.38 2.40
N ASN A 28 -17.00 1.47 2.61
CA ASN A 28 -17.43 1.10 3.96
C ASN A 28 -16.22 0.64 4.79
N GLY A 29 -16.09 1.17 6.01
CA GLY A 29 -14.97 0.86 6.91
C GLY A 29 -14.83 -0.62 7.23
N PHE A 30 -15.92 -1.39 7.26
CA PHE A 30 -15.89 -2.84 7.42
C PHE A 30 -15.28 -3.52 6.18
N SER A 31 -15.73 -3.17 4.98
CA SER A 31 -15.19 -3.70 3.72
C SER A 31 -13.69 -3.47 3.60
N ILE A 32 -13.23 -2.26 3.85
CA ILE A 32 -11.80 -1.93 3.82
C ILE A 32 -11.02 -2.72 4.85
N SER A 33 -11.58 -2.94 6.03
CA SER A 33 -10.95 -3.75 7.08
C SER A 33 -10.81 -5.21 6.62
N MET A 34 -11.86 -5.78 6.02
CA MET A 34 -11.82 -7.13 5.49
C MET A 34 -10.81 -7.28 4.34
N TYR A 35 -10.73 -6.28 3.46
CA TYR A 35 -9.68 -6.23 2.44
C TYR A 35 -8.27 -6.13 3.03
N GLY A 36 -8.10 -5.31 4.06
CA GLY A 36 -6.84 -5.23 4.80
C GLY A 36 -6.40 -6.56 5.42
N PHE A 37 -7.31 -7.35 5.96
CA PHE A 37 -7.06 -8.71 6.42
C PHE A 37 -6.75 -9.66 5.26
N TYR A 38 -7.51 -9.58 4.18
CA TYR A 38 -7.27 -10.38 2.98
C TYR A 38 -5.84 -10.21 2.47
N ILE A 39 -5.36 -8.99 2.29
CA ILE A 39 -4.00 -8.71 1.81
C ILE A 39 -2.95 -9.31 2.76
N ARG A 40 -3.09 -9.11 4.07
CA ARG A 40 -2.15 -9.63 5.05
C ARG A 40 -2.07 -11.15 5.04
N PHE A 41 -3.21 -11.83 5.05
CA PHE A 41 -3.27 -13.28 4.95
C PHE A 41 -2.79 -13.79 3.59
N ALA A 42 -3.05 -13.06 2.50
CA ALA A 42 -2.55 -13.37 1.18
C ALA A 42 -1.01 -13.33 1.13
N MET A 43 -0.39 -12.31 1.72
CA MET A 43 1.07 -12.23 1.82
C MET A 43 1.67 -13.38 2.62
N ILE A 44 1.05 -13.77 3.75
CA ILE A 44 1.49 -14.93 4.53
C ILE A 44 1.40 -16.19 3.69
N TYR A 45 0.26 -16.41 3.02
CA TYR A 45 0.03 -17.60 2.20
C TYR A 45 1.01 -17.69 1.02
N ILE A 46 1.22 -16.59 0.29
CA ILE A 46 2.20 -16.51 -0.80
C ILE A 46 3.61 -16.75 -0.25
N GLY A 47 4.00 -16.06 0.82
CA GLY A 47 5.31 -16.20 1.44
C GLY A 47 5.63 -17.64 1.89
N LEU A 48 4.67 -18.32 2.52
CA LEU A 48 4.80 -19.73 2.90
C LEU A 48 4.85 -20.65 1.68
N SER A 49 4.07 -20.35 0.62
CA SER A 49 4.10 -21.13 -0.62
C SER A 49 5.45 -21.01 -1.34
N VAL A 50 6.05 -19.82 -1.36
CA VAL A 50 7.40 -19.59 -1.89
C VAL A 50 8.44 -20.33 -1.06
N TYR A 51 8.33 -20.25 0.27
CA TYR A 51 9.20 -20.98 1.19
C TYR A 51 9.18 -22.49 0.94
N ASN A 52 7.98 -23.06 0.83
CA ASN A 52 7.79 -24.49 0.57
C ASN A 52 8.30 -24.89 -0.82
N ALA A 53 8.07 -24.07 -1.85
CA ALA A 53 8.60 -24.30 -3.19
C ALA A 53 10.13 -24.30 -3.22
N LYS A 54 10.76 -23.40 -2.44
CA LYS A 54 12.23 -23.35 -2.28
C LYS A 54 12.77 -24.63 -1.63
N LEU A 55 12.12 -25.13 -0.57
CA LEU A 55 12.53 -26.34 0.12
C LEU A 55 12.42 -27.60 -0.76
N LYS A 56 11.35 -27.71 -1.54
CA LYS A 56 11.04 -28.89 -2.35
C LYS A 56 11.78 -28.96 -3.69
N ARG A 57 12.63 -28.03 -4.03
CA ARG A 57 13.47 -27.88 -5.25
C ARG A 57 12.77 -28.12 -6.61
N ASN A 58 11.67 -28.85 -6.68
CA ASN A 58 10.98 -29.32 -7.90
C ASN A 58 9.49 -28.96 -7.98
N SER A 59 8.92 -28.28 -6.99
CA SER A 59 7.49 -27.92 -7.05
C SER A 59 7.30 -26.63 -7.82
N SER A 60 6.45 -26.66 -8.85
CA SER A 60 6.00 -25.44 -9.52
C SER A 60 5.22 -24.61 -8.49
N PHE A 61 5.63 -23.38 -8.26
CA PHE A 61 4.94 -22.44 -7.36
C PHE A 61 3.45 -22.31 -7.65
N PHE A 62 3.10 -22.19 -8.94
CA PHE A 62 1.70 -22.09 -9.34
C PHE A 62 0.86 -23.32 -8.99
N LYS A 63 1.48 -24.51 -8.92
CA LYS A 63 0.81 -25.72 -8.44
C LYS A 63 0.60 -25.74 -6.92
N SER A 64 1.36 -24.93 -6.18
CA SER A 64 1.18 -24.80 -4.72
C SER A 64 0.12 -23.77 -4.33
N LEU A 65 -0.31 -22.91 -5.26
CA LEU A 65 -1.38 -21.95 -5.03
C LEU A 65 -2.74 -22.57 -5.36
N SER A 66 -3.71 -22.37 -4.47
CA SER A 66 -5.09 -22.76 -4.74
C SER A 66 -5.64 -21.98 -5.94
N PRO A 67 -6.30 -22.64 -6.92
CA PRO A 67 -6.94 -21.95 -8.04
C PRO A 67 -7.94 -20.88 -7.60
N ILE A 68 -8.69 -21.16 -6.53
CA ILE A 68 -9.67 -20.21 -5.95
C ILE A 68 -8.95 -18.97 -5.42
N PHE A 69 -7.76 -19.13 -4.82
CA PHE A 69 -6.98 -18.01 -4.34
C PHE A 69 -6.47 -17.15 -5.50
N VAL A 70 -5.98 -17.77 -6.58
CA VAL A 70 -5.57 -17.03 -7.80
C VAL A 70 -6.76 -16.28 -8.41
N LEU A 71 -7.91 -16.93 -8.48
CA LEU A 71 -9.15 -16.31 -8.95
C LEU A 71 -9.56 -15.11 -8.07
N SER A 72 -9.46 -15.23 -6.75
CA SER A 72 -9.76 -14.10 -5.84
C SER A 72 -8.85 -12.89 -6.08
N ILE A 73 -7.58 -13.12 -6.42
CA ILE A 73 -6.66 -12.04 -6.79
C ILE A 73 -7.06 -11.39 -8.11
N LEU A 74 -7.38 -12.20 -9.13
CA LEU A 74 -7.80 -11.66 -10.44
C LEU A 74 -9.09 -10.85 -10.34
N ILE A 75 -10.07 -11.34 -9.59
CA ILE A 75 -11.32 -10.60 -9.36
C ILE A 75 -11.04 -9.30 -8.60
N SER A 76 -10.24 -9.33 -7.54
CA SER A 76 -9.88 -8.12 -6.80
C SER A 76 -9.15 -7.11 -7.69
N ALA A 77 -8.22 -7.58 -8.51
CA ALA A 77 -7.51 -6.72 -9.46
C ALA A 77 -8.46 -6.07 -10.46
N TYR A 78 -9.42 -6.84 -10.99
CA TYR A 78 -10.46 -6.32 -11.89
C TYR A 78 -11.35 -5.28 -11.20
N MET A 79 -11.85 -5.58 -9.98
CA MET A 79 -12.69 -4.65 -9.21
C MET A 79 -11.99 -3.32 -8.94
N PHE A 80 -10.70 -3.37 -8.57
CA PHE A 80 -9.95 -2.12 -8.32
C PHE A 80 -9.50 -1.40 -9.58
N LEU A 81 -9.40 -2.11 -10.70
CA LEU A 81 -9.23 -1.48 -12.01
C LEU A 81 -10.49 -0.69 -12.38
N SER A 82 -11.68 -1.27 -12.24
CA SER A 82 -12.94 -0.59 -12.53
C SER A 82 -13.19 0.59 -11.57
N ALA A 83 -12.86 0.43 -10.29
CA ALA A 83 -12.95 1.51 -9.29
C ALA A 83 -11.81 2.55 -9.39
N HIS A 84 -10.98 2.51 -10.43
CA HIS A 84 -9.82 3.41 -10.62
C HIS A 84 -8.84 3.47 -9.44
N ASN A 85 -8.85 2.48 -8.56
CA ASN A 85 -7.99 2.41 -7.37
C ASN A 85 -6.74 1.56 -7.62
N ARG A 86 -5.76 2.17 -8.26
CA ARG A 86 -4.49 1.53 -8.67
C ARG A 86 -3.67 1.02 -7.49
N LEU A 87 -3.68 1.74 -6.38
CA LEU A 87 -2.87 1.36 -5.22
C LEU A 87 -3.34 0.03 -4.64
N PHE A 88 -4.64 -0.16 -4.48
CA PHE A 88 -5.18 -1.42 -3.97
C PHE A 88 -4.94 -2.58 -4.93
N MET A 89 -5.03 -2.36 -6.24
CA MET A 89 -4.65 -3.38 -7.22
C MET A 89 -3.18 -3.80 -7.06
N LEU A 90 -2.26 -2.85 -6.92
CA LEU A 90 -0.84 -3.13 -6.77
C LEU A 90 -0.54 -3.91 -5.49
N THR A 91 -1.25 -3.65 -4.37
CA THR A 91 -1.02 -4.38 -3.11
C THR A 91 -1.29 -5.87 -3.23
N VAL A 92 -2.10 -6.29 -4.18
CA VAL A 92 -2.39 -7.71 -4.46
C VAL A 92 -1.43 -8.30 -5.50
N CYS A 93 -1.12 -7.54 -6.55
CA CYS A 93 -0.30 -8.03 -7.68
C CYS A 93 1.20 -8.07 -7.35
N VAL A 94 1.72 -7.10 -6.60
CA VAL A 94 3.15 -7.00 -6.26
C VAL A 94 3.67 -8.24 -5.51
N PRO A 95 3.00 -8.79 -4.49
CA PRO A 95 3.43 -10.02 -3.83
C PRO A 95 3.56 -11.21 -4.78
N LEU A 96 2.65 -11.36 -5.75
CA LEU A 96 2.74 -12.45 -6.74
C LEU A 96 3.92 -12.27 -7.69
N LEU A 97 4.12 -11.05 -8.19
CA LEU A 97 5.26 -10.73 -9.04
C LEU A 97 6.58 -10.99 -8.31
N PHE A 98 6.66 -10.57 -7.05
CA PHE A 98 7.85 -10.77 -6.24
C PHE A 98 8.13 -12.26 -5.96
N ALA A 99 7.07 -13.04 -5.68
CA ALA A 99 7.15 -14.48 -5.54
C ALA A 99 7.70 -15.15 -6.81
N PHE A 100 7.23 -14.72 -7.98
CA PHE A 100 7.71 -15.21 -9.27
C PHE A 100 9.21 -14.91 -9.49
N ILE A 101 9.64 -13.68 -9.19
CA ILE A 101 11.04 -13.26 -9.30
C ILE A 101 11.94 -14.13 -8.42
N ILE A 102 11.55 -14.36 -7.16
CA ILE A 102 12.34 -15.17 -6.21
C ILE A 102 12.46 -16.63 -6.70
N ILE A 103 11.35 -17.23 -7.12
CA ILE A 103 11.33 -18.66 -7.50
C ILE A 103 12.10 -18.89 -8.77
N LYS A 104 11.95 -18.03 -9.77
CA LYS A 104 12.67 -18.12 -11.04
C LYS A 104 14.13 -17.70 -10.92
N LYS A 105 14.54 -17.18 -9.74
CA LYS A 105 15.87 -16.58 -9.55
C LYS A 105 16.19 -15.57 -10.66
N TRP A 106 15.18 -14.81 -11.04
CA TRP A 106 15.28 -13.88 -12.14
C TRP A 106 16.18 -12.70 -11.73
N THR A 107 17.34 -12.61 -12.36
CA THR A 107 18.22 -11.45 -12.22
C THR A 107 17.77 -10.40 -13.23
N ILE A 108 17.19 -9.33 -12.72
CA ILE A 108 16.74 -8.21 -13.56
C ILE A 108 17.97 -7.37 -13.91
N SER A 109 18.31 -7.29 -15.20
CA SER A 109 19.33 -6.36 -15.67
C SER A 109 18.85 -4.90 -15.58
N LEU A 110 19.76 -3.95 -15.53
CA LEU A 110 19.41 -2.52 -15.48
C LEU A 110 18.51 -2.12 -16.67
N GLY A 111 18.79 -2.63 -17.87
CA GLY A 111 17.98 -2.38 -19.06
C GLY A 111 16.55 -2.93 -18.94
N GLN A 112 16.39 -4.14 -18.39
CA GLN A 112 15.07 -4.70 -18.11
C GLN A 112 14.31 -3.89 -17.04
N LEU A 113 15.00 -3.41 -16.01
CA LEU A 113 14.41 -2.56 -15.00
C LEU A 113 13.89 -1.25 -15.61
N ILE A 114 14.72 -0.58 -16.42
CA ILE A 114 14.33 0.66 -17.13
C ILE A 114 13.14 0.39 -18.05
N PHE A 115 13.17 -0.70 -18.82
CA PHE A 115 12.07 -1.09 -19.69
C PHE A 115 10.77 -1.36 -18.90
N MET A 116 10.84 -2.09 -17.79
CA MET A 116 9.68 -2.35 -16.92
C MET A 116 9.12 -1.05 -16.32
N LEU A 117 9.98 -0.12 -15.89
CA LEU A 117 9.58 1.19 -15.40
C LEU A 117 8.91 2.02 -16.51
N PHE A 118 9.45 1.97 -17.72
CA PHE A 118 8.85 2.64 -18.88
C PHE A 118 7.46 2.07 -19.20
N VAL A 119 7.31 0.74 -19.26
CA VAL A 119 6.02 0.08 -19.51
C VAL A 119 5.02 0.41 -18.39
N ALA A 120 5.45 0.36 -17.12
CA ALA A 120 4.60 0.74 -15.99
C ALA A 120 4.16 2.20 -16.08
N ALA A 121 5.05 3.10 -16.47
CA ALA A 121 4.75 4.52 -16.64
C ALA A 121 3.77 4.78 -17.80
N VAL A 122 3.95 4.12 -18.94
CA VAL A 122 3.00 4.18 -20.07
C VAL A 122 1.64 3.65 -19.64
N PHE A 123 1.60 2.50 -18.96
CA PHE A 123 0.36 1.93 -18.45
C PHE A 123 -0.36 2.88 -17.48
N MET A 124 0.37 3.45 -16.51
CA MET A 124 -0.18 4.43 -15.57
C MET A 124 -0.68 5.70 -16.27
N THR A 125 -0.03 6.11 -17.36
CA THR A 125 -0.45 7.25 -18.18
C THR A 125 -1.79 6.98 -18.85
N PHE A 126 -1.95 5.82 -19.50
CA PHE A 126 -3.21 5.44 -20.13
C PHE A 126 -4.38 5.43 -19.14
N PHE A 127 -4.17 4.84 -17.98
CA PHE A 127 -5.19 4.84 -16.91
C PHE A 127 -5.57 6.24 -16.46
N LYS A 128 -4.60 7.15 -16.36
CA LYS A 128 -4.86 8.55 -15.97
C LYS A 128 -5.60 9.34 -17.03
N MET A 129 -5.29 9.11 -18.30
CA MET A 129 -6.01 9.76 -19.39
C MET A 129 -7.49 9.34 -19.43
N TYR A 130 -7.77 8.07 -19.13
CA TYR A 130 -9.14 7.57 -19.02
C TYR A 130 -9.88 8.22 -17.84
N ASP A 131 -9.26 8.27 -16.63
CA ASP A 131 -9.83 8.93 -15.46
C ASP A 131 -10.12 10.42 -15.71
N LEU A 132 -9.23 11.13 -16.42
CA LEU A 132 -9.39 12.55 -16.73
C LEU A 132 -10.50 12.82 -17.73
N GLN A 133 -10.79 11.88 -18.64
CA GLN A 133 -11.91 12.00 -19.58
C GLN A 133 -13.25 11.78 -18.87
N THR A 134 -13.35 10.81 -17.98
CA THR A 134 -14.56 10.56 -17.16
C THR A 134 -14.81 11.70 -16.18
N LEU A 135 -13.80 12.15 -15.45
CA LEU A 135 -13.89 13.33 -14.56
C LEU A 135 -14.21 14.63 -15.31
N GLY A 136 -13.69 14.80 -16.53
CA GLY A 136 -13.96 16.00 -17.34
C GLY A 136 -15.42 16.12 -17.81
N ASN A 137 -16.13 15.01 -17.91
CA ASN A 137 -17.55 14.99 -18.27
C ASN A 137 -18.47 15.22 -17.04
N GLU A 138 -17.98 14.95 -15.82
CA GLU A 138 -18.77 15.12 -14.59
C GLU A 138 -18.50 16.47 -13.87
N ILE A 139 -17.32 17.08 -14.04
CA ILE A 139 -16.90 18.34 -13.39
C ILE A 139 -17.32 19.59 -14.18
N SER A 140 -18.41 19.55 -14.92
CA SER A 140 -19.00 20.78 -15.48
C SER A 140 -19.67 21.70 -14.43
N LEU A 141 -19.50 21.42 -13.13
CA LEU A 141 -20.37 22.00 -12.11
C LEU A 141 -19.71 22.92 -11.06
N ASN A 142 -18.39 23.10 -10.97
CA ASN A 142 -17.84 24.13 -10.05
C ASN A 142 -16.50 24.72 -10.54
N VAL A 143 -16.55 25.97 -10.95
CA VAL A 143 -15.47 26.69 -11.65
C VAL A 143 -14.30 27.16 -10.75
N GLU A 144 -14.47 27.19 -9.43
CA GLU A 144 -13.44 27.74 -8.53
C GLU A 144 -12.33 26.74 -8.14
N ASP A 145 -12.61 25.43 -8.11
CA ASP A 145 -11.59 24.38 -7.83
C ASP A 145 -10.74 24.01 -9.05
N VAL A 146 -11.06 24.54 -10.21
CA VAL A 146 -10.43 24.20 -11.49
C VAL A 146 -8.99 24.72 -11.62
N SER A 147 -8.57 25.73 -10.83
CA SER A 147 -7.24 26.31 -10.95
C SER A 147 -6.10 25.36 -10.49
N SER A 148 -6.31 24.59 -9.44
CA SER A 148 -5.34 23.60 -8.95
C SER A 148 -5.31 22.35 -9.82
N LEU A 149 -6.48 21.90 -10.29
CA LEU A 149 -6.61 20.79 -11.24
C LEU A 149 -6.06 21.15 -12.64
N ASN A 150 -6.21 22.37 -13.10
CA ASN A 150 -5.63 22.83 -14.36
C ASN A 150 -4.10 22.95 -14.29
N ARG A 151 -3.53 23.28 -13.13
CA ARG A 151 -2.08 23.17 -12.93
C ARG A 151 -1.58 21.73 -12.98
N LEU A 152 -2.32 20.78 -12.43
CA LEU A 152 -2.01 19.34 -12.55
C LEU A 152 -2.20 18.81 -13.97
N LYS A 153 -3.17 19.33 -14.73
CA LYS A 153 -3.38 19.01 -16.16
C LYS A 153 -2.25 19.48 -17.07
N SER A 154 -1.52 20.54 -16.68
CA SER A 154 -0.36 21.03 -17.43
C SER A 154 0.88 20.15 -17.31
N TYR A 155 0.95 19.25 -16.32
CA TYR A 155 1.99 18.26 -16.22
C TYR A 155 1.70 17.06 -17.12
N SER A 156 2.74 16.59 -17.81
CA SER A 156 2.63 15.33 -18.54
C SER A 156 2.06 14.24 -17.60
N PRO A 157 1.11 13.40 -18.04
CA PRO A 157 0.57 12.30 -17.24
C PRO A 157 1.66 11.43 -16.63
N PHE A 158 2.80 11.31 -17.29
CA PHE A 158 3.99 10.61 -16.83
C PHE A 158 4.59 11.22 -15.54
N THR A 159 4.64 12.54 -15.46
CA THR A 159 5.23 13.25 -14.30
C THR A 159 4.22 13.52 -13.20
N SER A 160 2.92 13.37 -13.46
CA SER A 160 1.87 13.74 -12.51
C SER A 160 1.87 12.90 -11.23
N GLU A 161 2.23 11.60 -11.30
CA GLU A 161 2.35 10.76 -10.11
C GLU A 161 3.56 11.14 -9.24
N LEU A 162 4.67 11.46 -9.90
CA LEU A 162 5.85 11.96 -9.23
C LEU A 162 5.58 13.34 -8.63
N ALA A 163 4.95 14.23 -9.40
CA ALA A 163 4.54 15.55 -8.95
C ALA A 163 3.60 15.49 -7.73
N ALA A 164 2.61 14.59 -7.73
CA ALA A 164 1.71 14.39 -6.58
C ALA A 164 2.47 13.93 -5.33
N SER A 165 3.46 13.05 -5.47
CA SER A 165 4.30 12.59 -4.34
C SER A 165 5.20 13.71 -3.83
N ILE A 166 5.80 14.50 -4.72
CA ILE A 166 6.62 15.67 -4.37
C ILE A 166 5.75 16.72 -3.69
N PHE A 167 4.56 17.00 -4.22
CA PHE A 167 3.63 17.96 -3.64
C PHE A 167 3.26 17.60 -2.20
N SER A 168 2.82 16.37 -1.95
CA SER A 168 2.48 15.91 -0.60
C SER A 168 3.68 15.96 0.35
N HIS A 169 4.88 15.62 -0.15
CA HIS A 169 6.11 15.75 0.63
C HIS A 169 6.41 17.20 1.00
N THR A 170 6.30 18.12 0.04
CA THR A 170 6.56 19.57 0.25
C THR A 170 5.57 20.15 1.24
N VAL A 171 4.27 19.81 1.15
CA VAL A 171 3.25 20.29 2.09
C VAL A 171 3.58 19.84 3.52
N LEU A 172 3.88 18.55 3.74
CA LEU A 172 4.20 18.03 5.07
C LEU A 172 5.54 18.59 5.59
N PHE A 173 6.51 18.81 4.71
CA PHE A 173 7.77 19.43 5.07
C PHE A 173 7.58 20.90 5.50
N ASP A 174 6.78 21.66 4.76
CA ASP A 174 6.46 23.06 5.09
C ASP A 174 5.72 23.16 6.43
N MET A 175 4.73 22.29 6.66
CA MET A 175 4.04 22.19 7.96
C MET A 175 5.01 21.91 9.11
N TRP A 176 5.93 20.94 8.93
CA TRP A 176 6.96 20.63 9.92
C TRP A 176 7.90 21.82 10.16
N TYR A 177 8.35 22.48 9.09
CA TYR A 177 9.23 23.64 9.17
C TYR A 177 8.58 24.81 9.92
N ASN A 178 7.27 25.00 9.75
CA ASN A 178 6.48 26.01 10.43
C ASN A 178 6.03 25.58 11.86
N GLY A 179 6.60 24.52 12.40
CA GLY A 179 6.41 24.10 13.80
C GLY A 179 5.25 23.14 14.03
N THR A 180 4.58 22.66 12.99
CA THR A 180 3.55 21.63 13.14
C THR A 180 4.19 20.26 13.37
N PHE A 181 3.83 19.60 14.48
CA PHE A 181 4.43 18.34 14.88
C PHE A 181 3.39 17.38 15.43
N LEU A 182 3.39 16.13 14.99
CA LEU A 182 2.38 15.13 15.39
C LEU A 182 2.80 14.23 16.56
N TYR A 183 3.95 14.48 17.18
CA TYR A 183 4.44 13.81 18.39
C TYR A 183 4.34 12.28 18.36
N GLY A 184 4.59 11.66 17.21
CA GLY A 184 4.54 10.20 17.04
C GLY A 184 3.14 9.61 16.93
N GLN A 185 2.09 10.41 16.88
CA GLN A 185 0.70 9.92 16.79
C GLN A 185 0.50 8.97 15.60
N THR A 186 1.03 9.29 14.41
CA THR A 186 0.87 8.45 13.23
C THR A 186 1.54 7.08 13.41
N ILE A 187 2.65 7.00 14.15
CA ILE A 187 3.34 5.74 14.47
C ILE A 187 2.50 4.91 15.43
N ILE A 188 1.97 5.53 16.49
CA ILE A 188 1.10 4.84 17.45
C ILE A 188 -0.16 4.31 16.75
N MET A 189 -0.79 5.15 15.92
CA MET A 189 -1.95 4.74 15.13
C MET A 189 -1.60 3.62 14.14
N GLY A 190 -0.40 3.65 13.54
CA GLY A 190 0.10 2.57 12.72
C GLY A 190 0.24 1.26 13.48
N LEU A 191 0.70 1.28 14.72
CA LEU A 191 0.74 0.08 15.57
C LEU A 191 -0.67 -0.44 15.90
N LEU A 192 -1.65 0.43 16.12
CA LEU A 192 -3.05 0.02 16.30
C LEU A 192 -3.65 -0.57 15.02
N LYS A 193 -3.20 -0.13 13.85
CA LYS A 193 -3.59 -0.69 12.53
C LYS A 193 -3.02 -2.08 12.27
N VAL A 194 -2.21 -2.65 13.15
CA VAL A 194 -1.78 -4.06 13.03
C VAL A 194 -2.97 -4.96 12.82
N PHE A 195 -4.07 -4.71 13.52
CA PHE A 195 -5.35 -5.37 13.26
C PHE A 195 -6.28 -4.42 12.50
N PRO A 196 -6.57 -4.69 11.21
CA PRO A 196 -7.52 -3.90 10.44
C PRO A 196 -8.87 -3.76 11.16
N GLY A 197 -9.45 -2.56 11.13
CA GLY A 197 -10.72 -2.27 11.79
C GLY A 197 -10.59 -1.76 13.24
N VAL A 198 -9.49 -1.99 13.94
CA VAL A 198 -9.30 -1.51 15.33
C VAL A 198 -9.32 0.02 15.38
N VAL A 199 -8.61 0.70 14.47
CA VAL A 199 -8.57 2.16 14.45
C VAL A 199 -9.95 2.77 14.16
N PRO A 200 -10.67 2.40 13.09
CA PRO A 200 -12.01 2.90 12.86
C PRO A 200 -12.97 2.65 14.04
N MET A 201 -12.88 1.48 14.67
CA MET A 201 -13.70 1.15 15.84
C MET A 201 -13.37 2.06 17.03
N LEU A 202 -12.09 2.26 17.34
CA LEU A 202 -11.67 3.14 18.42
C LEU A 202 -12.13 4.59 18.19
N PHE A 203 -12.03 5.08 16.95
CA PHE A 203 -12.44 6.43 16.59
C PHE A 203 -13.96 6.59 16.72
N ALA A 204 -14.75 5.59 16.31
CA ALA A 204 -16.20 5.60 16.49
C ALA A 204 -16.60 5.59 17.95
N VAL A 205 -15.93 4.81 18.81
CA VAL A 205 -16.22 4.72 20.25
C VAL A 205 -15.78 5.97 21.00
N LEU A 206 -14.60 6.51 20.68
CA LEU A 206 -14.02 7.66 21.39
C LEU A 206 -14.41 9.01 20.78
N ASN A 207 -15.18 9.00 19.69
CA ASN A 207 -15.58 10.21 18.95
C ASN A 207 -14.39 11.11 18.58
N LEU A 208 -13.29 10.50 18.15
CA LEU A 208 -12.05 11.20 17.78
C LEU A 208 -12.08 11.60 16.30
N ASP A 209 -11.36 12.68 15.98
CA ASP A 209 -11.21 13.09 14.59
C ASP A 209 -10.23 12.16 13.85
N TYR A 210 -10.68 11.60 12.74
CA TYR A 210 -9.88 10.70 11.88
C TYR A 210 -8.65 11.38 11.27
N MET A 211 -8.61 12.70 11.28
CA MET A 211 -7.50 13.53 10.76
C MET A 211 -6.13 13.06 11.28
N TYR A 212 -6.05 12.76 12.56
CA TYR A 212 -4.77 12.42 13.23
C TYR A 212 -4.31 10.97 13.05
N THR A 213 -5.03 10.15 12.30
CA THR A 213 -4.65 8.75 12.09
C THR A 213 -3.51 8.55 11.09
N GLN A 214 -3.38 9.48 10.16
CA GLN A 214 -2.39 9.44 9.08
C GLN A 214 -1.94 10.85 8.71
N SER A 215 -0.65 11.00 8.42
CA SER A 215 -0.10 12.27 7.91
C SER A 215 -0.76 12.72 6.60
N ALA A 216 -1.18 11.77 5.75
CA ALA A 216 -1.92 12.07 4.52
C ALA A 216 -3.28 12.72 4.79
N SER A 217 -4.07 12.17 5.72
CA SER A 217 -5.37 12.73 6.11
C SER A 217 -5.21 14.09 6.78
N PHE A 218 -4.23 14.20 7.66
CA PHE A 218 -3.87 15.46 8.32
C PHE A 218 -3.55 16.56 7.31
N ALA A 219 -2.62 16.30 6.38
CA ALA A 219 -2.23 17.29 5.38
C ALA A 219 -3.40 17.65 4.45
N THR A 220 -4.19 16.67 4.00
CA THR A 220 -5.37 16.92 3.14
C THR A 220 -6.37 17.87 3.80
N GLN A 221 -6.63 17.68 5.08
CA GLN A 221 -7.60 18.46 5.82
C GLN A 221 -7.07 19.88 6.14
N GLN A 222 -5.79 19.98 6.49
CA GLN A 222 -5.16 21.28 6.81
C GLN A 222 -5.09 22.24 5.61
N ILE A 223 -4.89 21.72 4.42
CA ILE A 223 -4.88 22.55 3.20
C ILE A 223 -6.25 22.69 2.54
N GLY A 224 -7.30 22.04 3.11
CA GLY A 224 -8.65 22.08 2.56
C GLY A 224 -8.75 21.44 1.17
N ALA A 225 -7.89 20.46 0.85
CA ALA A 225 -7.95 19.79 -0.44
C ALA A 225 -9.21 18.92 -0.54
N GLY A 226 -9.98 19.08 -1.62
CA GLY A 226 -11.16 18.26 -1.91
C GLY A 226 -10.83 16.78 -2.24
N TYR A 227 -9.55 16.41 -2.28
CA TYR A 227 -9.06 15.07 -2.60
C TYR A 227 -7.86 14.70 -1.72
N GLY A 228 -7.65 13.40 -1.49
CA GLY A 228 -6.52 12.92 -0.70
C GLY A 228 -5.16 13.18 -1.39
N ILE A 229 -4.32 14.01 -0.79
CA ILE A 229 -3.00 14.33 -1.36
C ILE A 229 -1.98 13.20 -1.18
N GLY A 230 -2.30 12.19 -0.38
CA GLY A 230 -1.38 11.11 -0.05
C GLY A 230 -0.29 11.53 0.96
N SER A 231 0.69 10.66 1.12
CA SER A 231 1.90 10.93 1.90
C SER A 231 3.05 10.10 1.38
N THR A 232 4.27 10.48 1.73
CA THR A 232 5.48 9.66 1.58
C THR A 232 5.96 9.21 2.95
N ALA A 233 6.60 8.06 3.04
CA ALA A 233 7.12 7.56 4.31
C ALA A 233 8.13 8.51 4.96
N GLN A 234 8.88 9.27 4.14
CA GLN A 234 9.82 10.27 4.61
C GLN A 234 9.11 11.44 5.29
N ALA A 235 8.09 11.99 4.63
CA ALA A 235 7.32 13.10 5.15
C ALA A 235 6.50 12.71 6.38
N ASP A 236 5.94 11.48 6.39
CA ASP A 236 5.22 10.91 7.54
C ASP A 236 6.12 10.82 8.78
N LEU A 237 7.31 10.26 8.64
CA LEU A 237 8.26 10.22 9.76
C LEU A 237 8.71 11.61 10.19
N LEU A 238 8.98 12.50 9.23
CA LEU A 238 9.45 13.85 9.53
C LEU A 238 8.45 14.63 10.38
N ILE A 239 7.18 14.69 9.97
CA ILE A 239 6.14 15.40 10.71
C ILE A 239 5.77 14.70 12.03
N SER A 240 5.96 13.40 12.11
CA SER A 240 5.61 12.60 13.29
C SER A 240 6.67 12.63 14.39
N VAL A 241 7.96 12.47 14.04
CA VAL A 241 9.04 12.29 15.02
C VAL A 241 10.24 13.21 14.79
N GLY A 242 10.19 14.09 13.80
CA GLY A 242 11.24 15.04 13.47
C GLY A 242 12.41 14.42 12.68
N LEU A 243 13.33 15.28 12.26
CA LEU A 243 14.39 14.94 11.32
C LEU A 243 15.33 13.85 11.86
N ILE A 244 15.83 14.01 13.09
CA ILE A 244 16.83 13.08 13.67
C ILE A 244 16.25 11.67 13.77
N MET A 245 15.05 11.55 14.31
CA MET A 245 14.40 10.24 14.49
C MET A 245 13.98 9.63 13.13
N SER A 246 13.68 10.44 12.14
CA SER A 246 13.44 9.97 10.76
C SER A 246 14.68 9.34 10.15
N VAL A 247 15.85 9.97 10.28
CA VAL A 247 17.13 9.42 9.79
C VAL A 247 17.46 8.11 10.51
N ILE A 248 17.26 8.03 11.82
CA ILE A 248 17.45 6.81 12.60
C ILE A 248 16.48 5.73 12.11
N GLY A 249 15.20 6.05 11.94
CA GLY A 249 14.15 5.13 11.46
C GLY A 249 14.50 4.51 10.11
N PHE A 250 14.92 5.33 9.13
CA PHE A 250 15.36 4.82 7.83
C PHE A 250 16.66 4.04 7.91
N GLY A 251 17.60 4.42 8.78
CA GLY A 251 18.81 3.66 9.04
C GLY A 251 18.52 2.27 9.59
N LEU A 252 17.59 2.15 10.53
CA LEU A 252 17.13 0.87 11.08
C LEU A 252 16.41 0.04 10.02
N LEU A 253 15.53 0.67 9.22
CA LEU A 253 14.87 0.00 8.09
C LEU A 253 15.89 -0.56 7.10
N GLY A 254 16.91 0.23 6.73
CA GLY A 254 17.97 -0.22 5.83
C GLY A 254 18.76 -1.42 6.37
N LYS A 255 19.10 -1.43 7.68
CA LYS A 255 19.71 -2.59 8.33
C LYS A 255 18.80 -3.81 8.30
N PHE A 256 17.51 -3.62 8.51
CA PHE A 256 16.52 -4.70 8.46
C PHE A 256 16.38 -5.25 7.03
N CYS A 257 16.32 -4.38 6.03
CA CYS A 257 16.32 -4.79 4.61
C CYS A 257 17.54 -5.63 4.25
N LYS A 258 18.73 -5.23 4.71
CA LYS A 258 19.96 -6.01 4.48
C LYS A 258 19.85 -7.42 5.08
N LYS A 259 19.35 -7.55 6.30
CA LYS A 259 19.12 -8.86 6.94
C LYS A 259 18.10 -9.68 6.16
N CYS A 260 16.98 -9.08 5.76
CA CYS A 260 15.94 -9.76 4.97
C CYS A 260 16.46 -10.24 3.62
N ASN A 261 17.30 -9.47 2.94
CA ASN A 261 17.91 -9.90 1.69
C ASN A 261 18.79 -11.16 1.89
N GLN A 262 19.54 -11.23 2.97
CA GLN A 262 20.35 -12.42 3.31
C GLN A 262 19.48 -13.67 3.51
N ILE A 263 18.27 -13.51 4.05
CA ILE A 263 17.33 -14.61 4.31
C ILE A 263 16.89 -15.30 3.01
N PHE A 264 16.74 -14.55 1.90
CA PHE A 264 16.37 -15.14 0.61
C PHE A 264 17.50 -16.01 0.00
N VAL A 265 18.75 -15.77 0.40
CA VAL A 265 19.91 -16.52 -0.09
C VAL A 265 20.18 -17.78 0.75
N LEU A 266 19.90 -17.74 2.06
CA LEU A 266 20.15 -18.85 2.97
C LEU A 266 19.27 -20.07 2.63
N GLU A 267 19.85 -21.27 2.67
CA GLU A 267 19.14 -22.52 2.40
C GLU A 267 18.21 -22.95 3.53
N ARG A 268 18.61 -22.73 4.78
CA ARG A 268 17.83 -23.09 5.98
C ARG A 268 17.47 -21.84 6.77
N VAL A 269 16.23 -21.46 6.72
CA VAL A 269 15.70 -20.29 7.42
C VAL A 269 14.39 -20.67 8.11
N SER A 270 14.10 -20.03 9.22
CA SER A 270 12.78 -20.13 9.87
C SER A 270 11.68 -19.62 8.90
N PRO A 271 10.57 -20.34 8.74
CA PRO A 271 9.47 -19.90 7.90
C PRO A 271 8.90 -18.53 8.33
N ILE A 272 8.96 -18.23 9.65
CA ILE A 272 8.52 -16.93 10.18
C ILE A 272 9.40 -15.80 9.60
N LEU A 273 10.73 -15.95 9.69
CA LEU A 273 11.66 -14.96 9.17
C LEU A 273 11.52 -14.80 7.66
N TYR A 274 11.24 -15.90 6.95
CA TYR A 274 11.02 -15.87 5.52
C TYR A 274 9.77 -15.05 5.15
N VAL A 275 8.63 -15.30 5.81
CA VAL A 275 7.38 -14.55 5.58
C VAL A 275 7.55 -13.07 5.91
N VAL A 276 8.22 -12.75 7.03
CA VAL A 276 8.50 -11.36 7.41
C VAL A 276 9.36 -10.66 6.36
N SER A 277 10.42 -11.34 5.87
CA SER A 277 11.29 -10.79 4.83
C SER A 277 10.57 -10.60 3.52
N PHE A 278 9.71 -11.55 3.16
CA PHE A 278 8.86 -11.46 1.98
C PHE A 278 7.88 -10.27 2.09
N SER A 279 7.23 -10.12 3.23
CA SER A 279 6.33 -9.00 3.48
C SER A 279 7.05 -7.65 3.42
N LEU A 280 8.24 -7.53 4.00
CA LEU A 280 9.04 -6.31 3.90
C LEU A 280 9.41 -6.01 2.46
N ALA A 281 9.94 -7.00 1.74
CA ALA A 281 10.39 -6.80 0.36
C ALA A 281 9.25 -6.35 -0.57
N THR A 282 8.03 -6.86 -0.36
CA THR A 282 6.85 -6.41 -1.11
C THR A 282 6.36 -5.04 -0.67
N GLN A 283 6.41 -4.71 0.61
CA GLN A 283 5.90 -3.45 1.14
C GLN A 283 6.84 -2.25 0.92
N ILE A 284 8.15 -2.50 0.82
CA ILE A 284 9.14 -1.42 0.61
C ILE A 284 8.91 -0.67 -0.71
N MET A 285 8.31 -1.32 -1.69
CA MET A 285 7.96 -0.72 -2.97
C MET A 285 6.88 0.36 -2.85
N PHE A 286 6.10 0.34 -1.78
CA PHE A 286 5.04 1.33 -1.53
C PHE A 286 5.50 2.53 -0.71
N LEU A 287 6.69 2.50 -0.09
CA LEU A 287 7.22 3.60 0.74
C LEU A 287 7.19 4.99 0.09
N PRO A 288 7.42 5.12 -1.23
CA PRO A 288 7.33 6.44 -1.88
C PRO A 288 5.93 7.06 -1.86
N ARG A 289 4.88 6.25 -1.65
CA ARG A 289 3.47 6.70 -1.62
C ARG A 289 2.65 6.09 -0.47
N ALA A 290 3.29 5.52 0.52
CA ALA A 290 2.64 4.96 1.69
C ALA A 290 3.12 5.64 2.96
N VAL A 291 2.26 5.68 3.95
CA VAL A 291 2.60 6.07 5.31
C VAL A 291 3.54 5.02 5.91
N PHE A 292 4.62 5.45 6.54
CA PHE A 292 5.64 4.54 7.10
C PHE A 292 5.04 3.52 8.09
N SER A 293 4.12 3.99 8.89
CA SER A 293 3.42 3.18 9.89
C SER A 293 2.56 2.06 9.30
N ASP A 294 1.97 2.26 8.11
CA ASP A 294 1.16 1.22 7.45
C ASP A 294 2.04 0.03 7.01
N VAL A 295 3.24 0.30 6.49
CA VAL A 295 4.21 -0.74 6.11
C VAL A 295 4.62 -1.57 7.34
N ILE A 296 4.93 -0.91 8.46
CA ILE A 296 5.30 -1.59 9.70
C ILE A 296 4.13 -2.43 10.22
N SER A 297 2.91 -1.91 10.18
CA SER A 297 1.73 -2.62 10.68
C SER A 297 1.52 -3.97 9.98
N ILE A 298 1.71 -4.02 8.66
CA ILE A 298 1.60 -5.26 7.87
C ILE A 298 2.69 -6.26 8.26
N ILE A 299 3.92 -5.80 8.43
CA ILE A 299 5.05 -6.65 8.79
C ILE A 299 4.84 -7.25 10.20
N VAL A 300 4.43 -6.43 11.17
CA VAL A 300 4.15 -6.87 12.54
C VAL A 300 3.00 -7.87 12.58
N PHE A 301 1.90 -7.60 11.86
CA PHE A 301 0.79 -8.53 11.74
C PHE A 301 1.26 -9.88 11.19
N ASN A 302 1.98 -9.87 10.07
CA ASN A 302 2.44 -11.08 9.41
C ASN A 302 3.40 -11.88 10.31
N TYR A 303 4.26 -11.20 11.09
CA TYR A 303 5.09 -11.83 12.11
C TYR A 303 4.25 -12.51 13.20
N LEU A 304 3.32 -11.78 13.81
CA LEU A 304 2.50 -12.29 14.91
C LEU A 304 1.65 -13.49 14.49
N VAL A 305 0.94 -13.35 13.37
CA VAL A 305 0.05 -14.41 12.86
C VAL A 305 0.85 -15.64 12.44
N THR A 306 1.97 -15.47 11.73
CA THR A 306 2.80 -16.61 11.30
C THR A 306 3.40 -17.32 12.51
N LYS A 307 3.86 -16.56 13.51
CA LYS A 307 4.40 -17.13 14.76
C LYS A 307 3.35 -17.92 15.54
N TYR A 308 2.12 -17.40 15.59
CA TYR A 308 1.01 -18.11 16.25
C TYR A 308 0.62 -19.36 15.49
N TYR A 309 0.45 -19.27 14.17
CA TYR A 309 0.05 -20.37 13.29
C TYR A 309 1.06 -21.56 13.30
N LEU A 310 2.35 -21.26 13.35
CA LEU A 310 3.40 -22.29 13.36
C LEU A 310 3.68 -22.87 14.75
N ARG A 311 3.05 -22.36 15.82
CA ARG A 311 3.08 -22.96 17.15
C ARG A 311 1.95 -23.95 17.40
N LEU A 312 0.88 -23.89 16.58
CA LEU A 312 -0.22 -24.84 16.56
C LEU A 312 0.12 -26.04 15.68
#